data_89be04292b3bc64d753653cf94b1badd
#
_entry.id   89be04292b3bc64d753653cf94b1badd
#
_cell.length_a   1.000
_cell.length_b   1.000
_cell.length_c   1.000
_cell.angle_alpha   90.00
_cell.angle_beta   90.00
_cell.angle_gamma   90.00
#
_symmetry.space_group_name_H-M   'P 1'
#
loop_
_entity.id
_entity.type
_entity.pdbx_description
1 polymer ?
#
loop_
_entity_poly.entity_id
_entity_poly.type
_entity_poly.pdbx_seq_one_letter_code
_entity_poly.pdbx_strand_id
1 'polypeptide(L)'
;LANFDFDQAEGLRRMLAGPQPRIVTFLSATAQDDKGAMLVNLGASLARAGNEVLIVDACERDAGVAQRLGVDRGASLLQVARQECGLNQVIHQVPQGFGVVSLARGRSARPGPDEARRLAKSFDVLVKQAGIVIVDGEFGAGAGFPVPIMASAEIVVQVSTSAASITAAYSLVKQLSQQLGRRPFGILVTGASEAEAKVVYDNMASAATRYLAVQLTSMGSVPADEYLQRAARLGRAVVDAFPLAGASVAFRRLAGRFALSGMPQLGRTGGPTHFGS
;
A
#
# COMPACT_ATOMS: atom_id res chain seq x y z
N LEU A 1 39.77 18.33 -10.92
CA LEU A 1 38.72 19.36 -11.21
C LEU A 1 37.45 18.80 -11.87
N ALA A 2 37.36 17.50 -12.15
CA ALA A 2 36.25 16.88 -12.90
C ALA A 2 35.07 16.35 -12.05
N ASN A 3 35.13 16.39 -10.71
CA ASN A 3 34.09 15.79 -9.87
C ASN A 3 32.98 16.79 -9.40
N PHE A 4 33.17 18.09 -9.53
CA PHE A 4 32.20 19.09 -9.05
C PHE A 4 31.01 19.31 -10.00
N ASP A 5 31.19 19.18 -11.30
CA ASP A 5 30.11 19.37 -12.28
C ASP A 5 29.10 18.21 -12.29
N PHE A 6 29.55 16.99 -11.97
CA PHE A 6 28.67 15.82 -11.89
C PHE A 6 27.72 15.90 -10.67
N ASP A 7 28.19 16.46 -9.57
CA ASP A 7 27.43 16.60 -8.31
C ASP A 7 26.34 17.69 -8.42
N GLN A 8 26.61 18.78 -9.12
CA GLN A 8 25.64 19.86 -9.35
C GLN A 8 24.52 19.43 -10.31
N ALA A 9 24.82 18.69 -11.36
CA ALA A 9 23.83 18.18 -12.30
C ALA A 9 22.93 17.11 -11.64
N GLU A 10 23.49 16.28 -10.76
CA GLU A 10 22.74 15.30 -9.96
C GLU A 10 21.85 16.00 -8.92
N GLY A 11 22.35 17.04 -8.25
CA GLY A 11 21.60 17.90 -7.34
C GLY A 11 20.41 18.59 -8.04
N LEU A 12 20.65 19.15 -9.23
CA LEU A 12 19.62 19.80 -10.04
C LEU A 12 18.56 18.79 -10.53
N ARG A 13 18.98 17.59 -10.97
CA ARG A 13 18.07 16.52 -11.35
C ARG A 13 17.21 16.05 -10.18
N ARG A 14 17.76 15.97 -8.97
CA ARG A 14 16.98 15.64 -7.75
C ARG A 14 16.00 16.74 -7.36
N MET A 15 16.36 18.01 -7.55
CA MET A 15 15.47 19.15 -7.32
C MET A 15 14.35 19.24 -8.36
N LEU A 16 14.62 18.86 -9.61
CA LEU A 16 13.64 18.82 -10.70
C LEU A 16 12.82 17.52 -10.74
N ALA A 17 13.34 16.43 -10.16
CA ALA A 17 12.54 15.24 -9.87
C ALA A 17 11.63 15.58 -8.69
N GLY A 18 10.36 15.88 -8.95
CA GLY A 18 9.36 16.13 -7.91
C GLY A 18 9.38 15.06 -6.80
N PRO A 19 8.63 15.24 -5.71
CA PRO A 19 8.63 14.31 -4.61
C PRO A 19 8.34 12.90 -5.12
N GLN A 20 9.19 11.94 -4.75
CA GLN A 20 9.01 10.55 -5.15
C GLN A 20 7.68 10.02 -4.58
N PRO A 21 6.87 9.32 -5.37
CA PRO A 21 5.61 8.76 -4.88
C PRO A 21 5.86 7.77 -3.75
N ARG A 22 5.05 7.82 -2.72
CA ARG A 22 5.05 6.78 -1.70
C ARG A 22 4.30 5.57 -2.19
N ILE A 23 4.95 4.42 -2.25
CA ILE A 23 4.35 3.17 -2.71
C ILE A 23 4.20 2.24 -1.51
N VAL A 24 2.97 1.77 -1.26
CA VAL A 24 2.65 0.87 -0.16
C VAL A 24 1.89 -0.34 -0.69
N THR A 25 2.46 -1.53 -0.51
CA THR A 25 1.82 -2.80 -0.86
C THR A 25 1.08 -3.35 0.35
N PHE A 26 -0.23 -3.51 0.22
CA PHE A 26 -1.08 -4.12 1.24
C PHE A 26 -1.33 -5.58 0.91
N LEU A 27 -1.16 -6.42 1.91
CA LEU A 27 -1.40 -7.85 1.85
C LEU A 27 -2.40 -8.26 2.93
N SER A 28 -3.17 -9.30 2.69
CA SER A 28 -3.99 -9.97 3.69
C SER A 28 -3.81 -11.47 3.56
N ALA A 29 -3.66 -12.15 4.68
CA ALA A 29 -3.47 -13.59 4.69
C ALA A 29 -4.77 -14.35 4.51
N THR A 30 -5.91 -13.75 4.85
CA THR A 30 -7.24 -14.34 4.71
C THR A 30 -8.19 -13.46 3.90
N ALA A 31 -9.10 -14.09 3.16
CA ALA A 31 -10.12 -13.34 2.41
C ALA A 31 -11.15 -12.69 3.35
N GLN A 32 -11.35 -13.23 4.55
CA GLN A 32 -12.28 -12.74 5.56
C GLN A 32 -11.89 -11.35 6.12
N ASP A 33 -10.62 -10.96 6.00
CA ASP A 33 -10.15 -9.67 6.47
C ASP A 33 -10.64 -8.49 5.58
N ASP A 34 -11.26 -8.78 4.44
CA ASP A 34 -11.86 -7.81 3.50
C ASP A 34 -10.95 -6.60 3.19
N LYS A 35 -9.74 -6.92 2.72
CA LYS A 35 -8.72 -5.92 2.36
C LYS A 35 -9.25 -4.88 1.35
N GLY A 36 -10.01 -5.32 0.36
CA GLY A 36 -10.56 -4.42 -0.66
C GLY A 36 -11.43 -3.30 -0.07
N ALA A 37 -12.32 -3.62 0.89
CA ALA A 37 -13.13 -2.60 1.57
C ALA A 37 -12.27 -1.64 2.40
N MET A 38 -11.25 -2.17 3.08
CA MET A 38 -10.31 -1.34 3.84
C MET A 38 -9.57 -0.36 2.92
N LEU A 39 -9.06 -0.84 1.76
CA LEU A 39 -8.30 0.00 0.82
C LEU A 39 -9.16 1.08 0.16
N VAL A 40 -10.43 0.79 -0.18
CA VAL A 40 -11.38 1.81 -0.69
C VAL A 40 -11.56 2.94 0.31
N ASN A 41 -11.76 2.62 1.59
CA ASN A 41 -11.95 3.63 2.64
C ASN A 41 -10.66 4.40 2.95
N LEU A 42 -9.50 3.74 2.93
CA LEU A 42 -8.21 4.39 3.09
C LEU A 42 -7.91 5.33 1.93
N GLY A 43 -8.11 4.88 0.68
CA GLY A 43 -7.94 5.70 -0.52
C GLY A 43 -8.81 6.95 -0.50
N ALA A 44 -10.09 6.80 -0.17
CA ALA A 44 -11.02 7.93 -0.02
C ALA A 44 -10.57 8.91 1.08
N SER A 45 -10.09 8.39 2.21
CA SER A 45 -9.62 9.23 3.31
C SER A 45 -8.36 10.02 2.96
N LEU A 46 -7.43 9.40 2.21
CA LEU A 46 -6.23 10.06 1.69
C LEU A 46 -6.57 11.12 0.66
N ALA A 47 -7.47 10.83 -0.28
CA ALA A 47 -7.92 11.78 -1.30
C ALA A 47 -8.60 13.00 -0.65
N ARG A 48 -9.46 12.79 0.35
CA ARG A 48 -10.05 13.89 1.13
C ARG A 48 -9.04 14.72 1.91
N ALA A 49 -7.92 14.14 2.29
CA ALA A 49 -6.80 14.86 2.90
C ALA A 49 -5.94 15.64 1.88
N GLY A 50 -6.36 15.70 0.61
CA GLY A 50 -5.69 16.46 -0.44
C GLY A 50 -4.54 15.72 -1.14
N ASN A 51 -4.41 14.40 -0.97
CA ASN A 51 -3.39 13.62 -1.66
C ASN A 51 -3.88 13.14 -3.02
N GLU A 52 -2.99 13.12 -4.00
CA GLU A 52 -3.19 12.42 -5.27
C GLU A 52 -2.95 10.93 -5.05
N VAL A 53 -4.02 10.15 -5.05
CA VAL A 53 -4.01 8.72 -4.71
C VAL A 53 -4.31 7.87 -5.92
N LEU A 54 -3.50 6.82 -6.10
CA LEU A 54 -3.72 5.77 -7.08
C LEU A 54 -3.75 4.42 -6.37
N ILE A 55 -4.79 3.62 -6.60
CA ILE A 55 -4.85 2.23 -6.16
C ILE A 55 -4.60 1.31 -7.35
N VAL A 56 -3.56 0.49 -7.24
CA VAL A 56 -3.26 -0.56 -8.22
C VAL A 56 -3.80 -1.88 -7.71
N ASP A 57 -4.83 -2.40 -8.37
CA ASP A 57 -5.39 -3.71 -8.08
C ASP A 57 -4.54 -4.80 -8.74
N ALA A 58 -3.79 -5.51 -7.92
CA ALA A 58 -2.95 -6.64 -8.30
C ALA A 58 -3.49 -7.96 -7.71
N CYS A 59 -4.77 -8.01 -7.32
CA CYS A 59 -5.44 -9.23 -6.91
C CYS A 59 -5.69 -10.16 -8.09
N GLU A 60 -5.32 -11.43 -7.94
CA GLU A 60 -5.64 -12.48 -8.91
C GLU A 60 -7.05 -13.05 -8.69
N ARG A 61 -7.61 -12.83 -7.50
CA ARG A 61 -8.95 -13.30 -7.09
C ARG A 61 -10.00 -12.22 -7.35
N ASP A 62 -11.24 -12.65 -7.57
CA ASP A 62 -12.41 -11.81 -7.76
C ASP A 62 -12.85 -11.12 -6.45
N ALA A 63 -11.95 -10.38 -5.81
CA ALA A 63 -12.19 -9.68 -4.55
C ALA A 63 -11.36 -8.37 -4.42
N GLY A 64 -10.73 -7.93 -5.50
CA GLY A 64 -9.89 -6.73 -5.54
C GLY A 64 -10.70 -5.43 -5.50
N VAL A 65 -9.98 -4.33 -5.35
CA VAL A 65 -10.55 -2.98 -5.31
C VAL A 65 -11.28 -2.63 -6.61
N ALA A 66 -10.75 -3.02 -7.77
CA ALA A 66 -11.35 -2.72 -9.07
C ALA A 66 -12.73 -3.37 -9.23
N GLN A 67 -12.87 -4.64 -8.84
CA GLN A 67 -14.14 -5.34 -8.87
C GLN A 67 -15.15 -4.71 -7.90
N ARG A 68 -14.72 -4.41 -6.68
CA ARG A 68 -15.56 -3.78 -5.67
C ARG A 68 -16.15 -2.44 -6.11
N LEU A 69 -15.41 -1.70 -6.93
CA LEU A 69 -15.81 -0.40 -7.47
C LEU A 69 -16.46 -0.48 -8.86
N GLY A 70 -16.60 -1.68 -9.43
CA GLY A 70 -17.22 -1.90 -10.73
C GLY A 70 -16.38 -1.37 -11.92
N VAL A 71 -15.07 -1.19 -11.73
CA VAL A 71 -14.13 -0.71 -12.76
C VAL A 71 -13.23 -1.82 -13.31
N ASP A 72 -13.49 -3.07 -12.92
CA ASP A 72 -12.74 -4.26 -13.32
C ASP A 72 -12.86 -4.60 -14.82
N ARG A 73 -13.81 -4.02 -15.55
CA ARG A 73 -14.02 -4.23 -16.99
C ARG A 73 -13.20 -3.33 -17.90
N GLY A 74 -12.52 -2.30 -17.38
CA GLY A 74 -11.64 -1.38 -18.09
C GLY A 74 -10.34 -2.04 -18.62
N ALA A 75 -9.44 -1.35 -19.31
CA ALA A 75 -8.14 -1.86 -19.72
C ALA A 75 -7.21 -2.09 -18.50
N SER A 76 -6.23 -2.98 -18.62
CA SER A 76 -5.28 -3.30 -17.56
C SER A 76 -3.85 -2.84 -17.92
N LEU A 77 -2.99 -2.70 -16.92
CA LEU A 77 -1.59 -2.32 -17.12
C LEU A 77 -0.83 -3.38 -17.94
N LEU A 78 -1.21 -4.65 -17.84
CA LEU A 78 -0.63 -5.72 -18.67
C LEU A 78 -0.93 -5.52 -20.15
N GLN A 79 -2.10 -4.99 -20.50
CA GLN A 79 -2.45 -4.65 -21.89
C GLN A 79 -1.62 -3.45 -22.41
N VAL A 80 -1.29 -2.48 -21.54
CA VAL A 80 -0.30 -1.44 -21.90
C VAL A 80 1.05 -2.06 -22.17
N ALA A 81 1.51 -2.99 -21.33
CA ALA A 81 2.78 -3.71 -21.54
C ALA A 81 2.80 -4.52 -22.85
N ARG A 82 1.64 -4.98 -23.32
CA ARG A 82 1.44 -5.66 -24.62
C ARG A 82 1.27 -4.71 -25.80
N GLN A 83 1.23 -3.40 -25.53
CA GLN A 83 0.98 -2.35 -26.52
C GLN A 83 -0.44 -2.43 -27.15
N GLU A 84 -1.40 -2.99 -26.43
CA GLU A 84 -2.79 -3.12 -26.85
C GLU A 84 -3.60 -1.84 -26.57
N CYS A 85 -3.15 -1.01 -25.62
CA CYS A 85 -3.80 0.25 -25.24
C CYS A 85 -2.80 1.26 -24.67
N GLY A 86 -3.20 2.52 -24.56
CA GLY A 86 -2.41 3.59 -23.95
C GLY A 86 -2.55 3.63 -22.42
N LEU A 87 -1.54 4.19 -21.74
CA LEU A 87 -1.51 4.30 -20.27
C LEU A 87 -2.68 5.15 -19.73
N ASN A 88 -3.14 6.15 -20.48
CA ASN A 88 -4.27 6.99 -20.11
C ASN A 88 -5.62 6.25 -20.12
N GLN A 89 -5.69 5.09 -20.74
CA GLN A 89 -6.93 4.29 -20.83
C GLN A 89 -7.11 3.32 -19.65
N VAL A 90 -6.07 3.12 -18.82
CA VAL A 90 -6.12 2.16 -17.72
C VAL A 90 -6.44 2.80 -16.38
N ILE A 91 -6.37 4.14 -16.26
CA ILE A 91 -6.67 4.86 -15.02
C ILE A 91 -8.16 5.21 -14.99
N HIS A 92 -8.87 4.62 -14.04
CA HIS A 92 -10.29 4.88 -13.82
C HIS A 92 -10.45 5.76 -12.58
N GLN A 93 -10.92 7.01 -12.80
CA GLN A 93 -11.28 7.90 -11.69
C GLN A 93 -12.60 7.42 -11.07
N VAL A 94 -12.62 7.28 -9.74
CA VAL A 94 -13.81 6.83 -9.02
C VAL A 94 -14.42 7.96 -8.18
N PRO A 95 -15.75 7.89 -7.90
CA PRO A 95 -16.43 8.93 -7.12
C PRO A 95 -15.84 9.18 -5.73
N GLN A 96 -15.08 8.23 -5.19
CA GLN A 96 -14.38 8.33 -3.91
C GLN A 96 -13.14 9.25 -3.96
N GLY A 97 -12.80 9.80 -5.14
CA GLY A 97 -11.78 10.83 -5.31
C GLY A 97 -10.36 10.33 -5.58
N PHE A 98 -10.19 9.07 -5.95
CA PHE A 98 -8.88 8.49 -6.32
C PHE A 98 -8.93 7.73 -7.65
N GLY A 99 -7.76 7.46 -8.22
CA GLY A 99 -7.62 6.64 -9.42
C GLY A 99 -7.51 5.16 -9.09
N VAL A 100 -8.05 4.29 -9.94
CA VAL A 100 -7.90 2.82 -9.86
C VAL A 100 -7.34 2.29 -11.16
N VAL A 101 -6.38 1.37 -11.06
CA VAL A 101 -5.78 0.64 -12.19
C VAL A 101 -5.73 -0.84 -11.87
N SER A 102 -6.24 -1.68 -12.77
CA SER A 102 -6.01 -3.13 -12.68
C SER A 102 -4.63 -3.49 -13.25
N LEU A 103 -3.83 -4.25 -12.50
CA LEU A 103 -2.52 -4.72 -12.97
C LEU A 103 -2.67 -5.72 -14.11
N ALA A 104 -3.52 -6.70 -13.93
CA ALA A 104 -3.87 -7.73 -14.93
C ALA A 104 -5.35 -8.11 -14.76
N ARG A 105 -5.90 -8.87 -15.69
CA ARG A 105 -7.27 -9.34 -15.61
C ARG A 105 -7.35 -10.84 -15.67
N GLY A 106 -8.22 -11.37 -14.81
CA GLY A 106 -8.50 -12.80 -14.75
C GLY A 106 -7.23 -13.59 -14.48
N ARG A 107 -7.33 -14.91 -14.63
CA ARG A 107 -6.16 -15.82 -14.62
C ARG A 107 -5.40 -15.71 -15.96
N SER A 108 -4.96 -14.51 -16.31
CA SER A 108 -4.06 -14.34 -17.45
C SER A 108 -2.80 -15.18 -17.22
N ALA A 109 -2.31 -15.82 -18.27
CA ALA A 109 -1.02 -16.50 -18.21
C ALA A 109 0.02 -15.52 -17.67
N ARG A 110 0.89 -15.99 -16.77
CA ARG A 110 1.97 -15.17 -16.21
C ARG A 110 2.74 -14.50 -17.35
N PRO A 111 3.04 -13.21 -17.23
CA PRO A 111 3.75 -12.51 -18.29
C PRO A 111 5.11 -13.17 -18.54
N GLY A 112 5.48 -13.34 -19.80
CA GLY A 112 6.82 -13.77 -20.17
C GLY A 112 7.87 -12.73 -19.75
N PRO A 113 9.18 -13.07 -19.80
CA PRO A 113 10.24 -12.18 -19.30
C PRO A 113 10.23 -10.77 -19.92
N ASP A 114 9.91 -10.66 -21.22
CA ASP A 114 9.83 -9.38 -21.92
C ASP A 114 8.58 -8.59 -21.57
N GLU A 115 7.44 -9.26 -21.41
CA GLU A 115 6.22 -8.64 -20.93
C GLU A 115 6.37 -8.15 -19.47
N ALA A 116 7.02 -8.92 -18.62
CA ALA A 116 7.31 -8.55 -17.24
C ALA A 116 8.18 -7.28 -17.16
N ARG A 117 9.22 -7.19 -18.02
CA ARG A 117 10.04 -5.97 -18.11
C ARG A 117 9.24 -4.75 -18.58
N ARG A 118 8.37 -4.91 -19.59
CA ARG A 118 7.52 -3.83 -20.07
C ARG A 118 6.47 -3.44 -19.04
N LEU A 119 5.89 -4.43 -18.33
CA LEU A 119 4.94 -4.18 -17.24
C LEU A 119 5.59 -3.37 -16.11
N ALA A 120 6.82 -3.72 -15.71
CA ALA A 120 7.57 -2.97 -14.71
C ALA A 120 7.81 -1.52 -15.16
N LYS A 121 8.23 -1.29 -16.41
CA LYS A 121 8.39 0.06 -16.96
C LYS A 121 7.08 0.86 -17.00
N SER A 122 5.98 0.21 -17.40
CA SER A 122 4.66 0.86 -17.41
C SER A 122 4.22 1.22 -16.01
N PHE A 123 4.50 0.36 -15.02
CA PHE A 123 4.25 0.63 -13.62
C PHE A 123 5.10 1.82 -13.11
N ASP A 124 6.38 1.89 -13.44
CA ASP A 124 7.28 2.99 -13.05
C ASP A 124 6.82 4.36 -13.62
N VAL A 125 6.23 4.36 -14.81
CA VAL A 125 5.63 5.58 -15.39
C VAL A 125 4.32 5.93 -14.70
N LEU A 126 3.48 4.92 -14.44
CA LEU A 126 2.17 5.09 -13.80
C LEU A 126 2.30 5.69 -12.39
N VAL A 127 3.21 5.16 -11.56
CA VAL A 127 3.35 5.60 -10.16
C VAL A 127 3.76 7.07 -10.03
N LYS A 128 4.44 7.62 -11.02
CA LYS A 128 4.84 9.04 -11.05
C LYS A 128 3.66 10.01 -11.23
N GLN A 129 2.47 9.50 -11.54
CA GLN A 129 1.26 10.30 -11.73
C GLN A 129 0.47 10.49 -10.43
N ALA A 130 0.97 9.99 -9.29
CA ALA A 130 0.32 10.12 -8.00
C ALA A 130 1.33 10.40 -6.89
N GLY A 131 0.90 11.07 -5.83
CA GLY A 131 1.73 11.27 -4.63
C GLY A 131 1.80 10.03 -3.75
N ILE A 132 0.69 9.27 -3.70
CA ILE A 132 0.57 8.02 -2.93
C ILE A 132 0.01 6.92 -3.83
N VAL A 133 0.73 5.80 -3.91
CA VAL A 133 0.31 4.60 -4.63
C VAL A 133 0.07 3.48 -3.64
N ILE A 134 -1.16 3.01 -3.59
CA ILE A 134 -1.56 1.85 -2.80
C ILE A 134 -1.64 0.65 -3.74
N VAL A 135 -0.96 -0.43 -3.41
CA VAL A 135 -1.05 -1.67 -4.18
C VAL A 135 -1.88 -2.67 -3.41
N ASP A 136 -3.01 -3.08 -3.98
CA ASP A 136 -3.85 -4.18 -3.49
C ASP A 136 -3.21 -5.50 -3.94
N GLY A 137 -2.20 -5.95 -3.17
CA GLY A 137 -1.33 -7.06 -3.55
C GLY A 137 -1.78 -8.40 -3.00
N GLU A 138 -1.35 -9.46 -3.68
CA GLU A 138 -1.35 -10.84 -3.18
C GLU A 138 0.08 -11.37 -3.18
N PHE A 139 0.39 -12.22 -2.23
CA PHE A 139 1.67 -12.88 -2.14
C PHE A 139 1.47 -14.39 -2.09
N GLY A 140 1.85 -15.06 -3.18
CA GLY A 140 1.71 -16.50 -3.31
C GLY A 140 3.01 -17.24 -3.02
N ALA A 141 2.92 -18.41 -2.40
CA ALA A 141 4.06 -19.28 -2.18
C ALA A 141 4.72 -19.66 -3.51
N GLY A 142 5.99 -19.27 -3.69
CA GLY A 142 6.80 -19.58 -4.88
C GLY A 142 6.63 -18.65 -6.08
N ALA A 143 5.70 -17.70 -6.06
CA ALA A 143 5.46 -16.80 -7.19
C ALA A 143 6.08 -15.40 -7.01
N GLY A 144 6.28 -14.96 -5.75
CA GLY A 144 6.70 -13.59 -5.46
C GLY A 144 5.66 -12.56 -5.86
N PHE A 145 6.12 -11.33 -6.11
CA PHE A 145 5.27 -10.26 -6.61
C PHE A 145 5.34 -10.16 -8.15
N PRO A 146 4.24 -9.81 -8.82
CA PRO A 146 4.20 -9.69 -10.28
C PRO A 146 5.07 -8.54 -10.82
N VAL A 147 5.33 -7.53 -10.00
CA VAL A 147 6.19 -6.37 -10.34
C VAL A 147 7.22 -6.16 -9.24
N PRO A 148 8.54 -6.03 -9.56
CA PRO A 148 9.61 -5.93 -8.56
C PRO A 148 9.43 -4.79 -7.55
N ILE A 149 8.86 -3.65 -7.96
CA ILE A 149 8.66 -2.50 -7.09
C ILE A 149 7.72 -2.81 -5.92
N MET A 150 6.79 -3.75 -6.07
CA MET A 150 5.92 -4.19 -4.97
C MET A 150 6.71 -4.87 -3.86
N ALA A 151 7.81 -5.55 -4.21
CA ALA A 151 8.72 -6.18 -3.26
C ALA A 151 9.60 -5.16 -2.54
N SER A 152 10.02 -4.08 -3.23
CA SER A 152 10.88 -3.03 -2.65
C SER A 152 10.10 -1.95 -1.89
N ALA A 153 8.80 -1.81 -2.16
CA ALA A 153 7.89 -0.86 -1.50
C ALA A 153 7.70 -1.17 -0.01
N GLU A 154 7.11 -0.25 0.72
CA GLU A 154 6.60 -0.52 2.07
C GLU A 154 5.54 -1.62 2.01
N ILE A 155 5.65 -2.65 2.84
CA ILE A 155 4.70 -3.76 2.86
C ILE A 155 3.92 -3.71 4.17
N VAL A 156 2.60 -3.67 4.08
CA VAL A 156 1.67 -3.68 5.21
C VAL A 156 0.81 -4.94 5.14
N VAL A 157 0.81 -5.72 6.21
CA VAL A 157 -0.04 -6.89 6.37
C VAL A 157 -1.25 -6.51 7.22
N GLN A 158 -2.44 -6.66 6.63
CA GLN A 158 -3.70 -6.54 7.33
C GLN A 158 -4.00 -7.82 8.09
N VAL A 159 -4.46 -7.68 9.33
CA VAL A 159 -4.81 -8.77 10.23
C VAL A 159 -6.06 -8.40 11.04
N SER A 160 -6.93 -9.37 11.31
CA SER A 160 -8.03 -9.24 12.26
C SER A 160 -7.69 -9.90 13.61
N THR A 161 -8.60 -9.78 14.59
CA THR A 161 -8.43 -10.40 15.90
C THR A 161 -8.66 -11.92 15.91
N SER A 162 -9.12 -12.50 14.81
CA SER A 162 -9.36 -13.94 14.72
C SER A 162 -8.04 -14.73 14.77
N ALA A 163 -8.04 -15.85 15.49
CA ALA A 163 -6.86 -16.72 15.58
C ALA A 163 -6.38 -17.19 14.20
N ALA A 164 -7.31 -17.43 13.27
CA ALA A 164 -7.00 -17.84 11.89
C ALA A 164 -6.25 -16.72 11.14
N SER A 165 -6.72 -15.46 11.23
CA SER A 165 -6.05 -14.32 10.60
C SER A 165 -4.67 -14.07 11.20
N ILE A 166 -4.53 -14.11 12.52
CA ILE A 166 -3.24 -13.91 13.21
C ILE A 166 -2.23 -14.98 12.78
N THR A 167 -2.62 -16.25 12.80
CA THR A 167 -1.74 -17.37 12.40
C THR A 167 -1.33 -17.26 10.93
N ALA A 168 -2.28 -16.95 10.06
CA ALA A 168 -2.04 -16.80 8.63
C ALA A 168 -1.15 -15.58 8.35
N ALA A 169 -1.37 -14.44 9.03
CA ALA A 169 -0.56 -13.23 8.90
C ALA A 169 0.89 -13.47 9.38
N TYR A 170 1.08 -14.20 10.49
CA TYR A 170 2.42 -14.59 10.94
C TYR A 170 3.13 -15.48 9.91
N SER A 171 2.43 -16.45 9.35
CA SER A 171 2.96 -17.31 8.28
C SER A 171 3.33 -16.51 7.04
N LEU A 172 2.52 -15.52 6.67
CA LEU A 172 2.80 -14.61 5.56
C LEU A 172 4.07 -13.76 5.82
N VAL A 173 4.20 -13.17 7.03
CA VAL A 173 5.41 -12.42 7.43
C VAL A 173 6.65 -13.31 7.36
N LYS A 174 6.55 -14.57 7.80
CA LYS A 174 7.64 -15.55 7.70
C LYS A 174 8.04 -15.79 6.24
N GLN A 175 7.09 -16.02 5.35
CA GLN A 175 7.37 -16.22 3.91
C GLN A 175 7.98 -14.97 3.27
N LEU A 176 7.45 -13.79 3.57
CA LEU A 176 7.99 -12.51 3.11
C LEU A 176 9.45 -12.32 3.56
N SER A 177 9.75 -12.60 4.81
CA SER A 177 11.11 -12.47 5.35
C SER A 177 12.10 -13.45 4.73
N GLN A 178 11.64 -14.64 4.36
CA GLN A 178 12.46 -15.63 3.65
C GLN A 178 12.79 -15.22 2.21
N GLN A 179 11.83 -14.59 1.50
CA GLN A 179 12.01 -14.21 0.10
C GLN A 179 12.62 -12.81 -0.08
N LEU A 180 12.29 -11.87 0.79
CA LEU A 180 12.68 -10.45 0.66
C LEU A 180 13.77 -10.04 1.65
N GLY A 181 14.23 -10.96 2.50
CA GLY A 181 15.18 -10.67 3.56
C GLY A 181 14.54 -10.04 4.80
N ARG A 182 15.39 -9.80 5.81
CA ARG A 182 14.98 -9.25 7.11
C ARG A 182 14.80 -7.74 7.02
N ARG A 183 13.62 -7.32 6.64
CA ARG A 183 13.22 -5.90 6.58
C ARG A 183 12.00 -5.65 7.47
N PRO A 184 11.69 -4.40 7.84
CA PRO A 184 10.48 -4.10 8.60
C PRO A 184 9.22 -4.32 7.76
N PHE A 185 8.14 -4.82 8.41
CA PHE A 185 6.81 -4.93 7.82
C PHE A 185 5.80 -4.18 8.70
N GLY A 186 4.85 -3.49 8.05
CA GLY A 186 3.74 -2.85 8.74
C GLY A 186 2.65 -3.86 9.11
N ILE A 187 2.03 -3.68 10.28
CA ILE A 187 0.84 -4.43 10.71
C ILE A 187 -0.31 -3.45 10.90
N LEU A 188 -1.39 -3.67 10.18
CA LEU A 188 -2.66 -2.95 10.33
C LEU A 188 -3.71 -3.91 10.89
N VAL A 189 -4.25 -3.60 12.06
CA VAL A 189 -5.28 -4.44 12.69
C VAL A 189 -6.66 -3.89 12.35
N THR A 190 -7.57 -4.76 11.87
CA THR A 190 -8.95 -4.38 11.51
C THR A 190 -9.98 -5.14 12.32
N GLY A 191 -11.16 -4.55 12.51
CA GLY A 191 -12.24 -5.16 13.29
C GLY A 191 -11.99 -5.18 14.80
N ALA A 192 -11.15 -4.30 15.33
CA ALA A 192 -10.69 -4.30 16.71
C ALA A 192 -10.67 -2.90 17.32
N SER A 193 -10.96 -2.79 18.61
CA SER A 193 -10.64 -1.60 19.39
C SER A 193 -9.12 -1.35 19.44
N GLU A 194 -8.72 -0.14 19.81
CA GLU A 194 -7.28 0.19 19.95
C GLU A 194 -6.56 -0.72 20.96
N ALA A 195 -7.25 -1.10 22.06
CA ALA A 195 -6.69 -1.97 23.08
C ALA A 195 -6.48 -3.41 22.56
N GLU A 196 -7.48 -3.98 21.90
CA GLU A 196 -7.37 -5.31 21.30
C GLU A 196 -6.31 -5.34 20.19
N ALA A 197 -6.30 -4.31 19.33
CA ALA A 197 -5.31 -4.18 18.27
C ALA A 197 -3.88 -4.10 18.81
N LYS A 198 -3.69 -3.41 19.95
CA LYS A 198 -2.39 -3.36 20.62
C LYS A 198 -1.94 -4.75 21.07
N VAL A 199 -2.83 -5.54 21.66
CA VAL A 199 -2.53 -6.91 22.11
C VAL A 199 -2.12 -7.79 20.92
N VAL A 200 -2.90 -7.74 19.81
CA VAL A 200 -2.58 -8.50 18.58
C VAL A 200 -1.21 -8.10 18.05
N TYR A 201 -0.95 -6.79 17.95
CA TYR A 201 0.31 -6.29 17.45
C TYR A 201 1.49 -6.70 18.34
N ASP A 202 1.41 -6.51 19.68
CA ASP A 202 2.49 -6.81 20.63
C ASP A 202 2.86 -8.30 20.57
N ASN A 203 1.86 -9.19 20.49
CA ASN A 203 2.08 -10.63 20.38
C ASN A 203 2.78 -11.00 19.06
N MET A 204 2.31 -10.44 17.95
CA MET A 204 2.93 -10.69 16.64
C MET A 204 4.35 -10.13 16.57
N ALA A 205 4.57 -8.91 17.07
CA ALA A 205 5.89 -8.26 17.08
C ALA A 205 6.90 -9.02 17.95
N SER A 206 6.48 -9.48 19.12
CA SER A 206 7.31 -10.31 20.01
C SER A 206 7.70 -11.63 19.34
N ALA A 207 6.74 -12.31 18.72
CA ALA A 207 7.00 -13.56 18.01
C ALA A 207 7.90 -13.36 16.78
N ALA A 208 7.66 -12.31 15.98
CA ALA A 208 8.46 -12.02 14.79
C ALA A 208 9.91 -11.65 15.17
N THR A 209 10.11 -10.85 16.19
CA THR A 209 11.44 -10.50 16.69
C THR A 209 12.18 -11.73 17.21
N ARG A 210 11.50 -12.55 18.02
CA ARG A 210 12.12 -13.72 18.68
C ARG A 210 12.47 -14.85 17.70
N TYR A 211 11.58 -15.15 16.75
CA TYR A 211 11.71 -16.35 15.91
C TYR A 211 12.12 -16.08 14.47
N LEU A 212 11.89 -14.88 13.96
CA LEU A 212 12.21 -14.51 12.57
C LEU A 212 13.34 -13.48 12.48
N ALA A 213 13.69 -12.83 13.58
CA ALA A 213 14.57 -11.65 13.63
C ALA A 213 14.08 -10.54 12.68
N VAL A 214 12.77 -10.33 12.65
CA VAL A 214 12.06 -9.34 11.80
C VAL A 214 11.40 -8.33 12.71
N GLN A 215 11.55 -7.05 12.35
CA GLN A 215 10.89 -5.95 13.06
C GLN A 215 9.51 -5.70 12.44
N LEU A 216 8.47 -5.65 13.25
CA LEU A 216 7.14 -5.21 12.85
C LEU A 216 6.91 -3.77 13.31
N THR A 217 6.16 -3.01 12.51
CA THR A 217 5.76 -1.62 12.81
C THR A 217 4.24 -1.54 12.86
N SER A 218 3.68 -0.99 13.95
CA SER A 218 2.24 -0.77 14.04
C SER A 218 1.80 0.34 13.10
N MET A 219 0.92 0.02 12.17
CA MET A 219 0.27 1.02 11.31
C MET A 219 -0.99 1.61 11.97
N GLY A 220 -1.48 1.00 13.05
CA GLY A 220 -2.70 1.39 13.77
C GLY A 220 -3.81 0.38 13.61
N SER A 221 -5.05 0.82 13.88
CA SER A 221 -6.22 -0.05 13.80
C SER A 221 -7.43 0.65 13.19
N VAL A 222 -8.34 -0.17 12.66
CA VAL A 222 -9.68 0.25 12.24
C VAL A 222 -10.69 -0.56 13.06
N PRO A 223 -11.57 0.07 13.85
CA PRO A 223 -12.54 -0.65 14.67
C PRO A 223 -13.59 -1.36 13.83
N ALA A 224 -14.21 -2.38 14.41
CA ALA A 224 -15.49 -2.88 13.92
C ALA A 224 -16.53 -1.75 14.01
N ASP A 225 -17.20 -1.46 12.90
CA ASP A 225 -18.14 -0.36 12.82
C ASP A 225 -19.25 -0.70 11.80
N GLU A 226 -20.50 -0.68 12.24
CA GLU A 226 -21.65 -0.97 11.36
C GLU A 226 -21.77 0.01 10.18
N TYR A 227 -21.27 1.23 10.37
CA TYR A 227 -21.29 2.25 9.32
C TYR A 227 -20.40 1.90 8.12
N LEU A 228 -19.42 1.01 8.26
CA LEU A 228 -18.64 0.50 7.12
C LEU A 228 -19.56 -0.24 6.13
N GLN A 229 -20.37 -1.16 6.63
CA GLN A 229 -21.31 -1.92 5.79
C GLN A 229 -22.42 -1.01 5.24
N ARG A 230 -22.93 -0.07 6.06
CA ARG A 230 -23.95 0.89 5.63
C ARG A 230 -23.44 1.80 4.51
N ALA A 231 -22.21 2.32 4.62
CA ALA A 231 -21.58 3.12 3.59
C ALA A 231 -21.36 2.32 2.29
N ALA A 232 -20.90 1.07 2.41
CA ALA A 232 -20.70 0.17 1.26
C ALA A 232 -22.01 -0.08 0.49
N ARG A 233 -23.15 -0.26 1.19
CA ARG A 233 -24.49 -0.40 0.56
C ARG A 233 -24.93 0.85 -0.20
N LEU A 234 -24.41 2.02 0.20
CA LEU A 234 -24.67 3.30 -0.49
C LEU A 234 -23.68 3.55 -1.63
N GLY A 235 -22.74 2.63 -1.92
CA GLY A 235 -21.66 2.82 -2.89
C GLY A 235 -20.67 3.91 -2.50
N ARG A 236 -20.58 4.27 -1.20
CA ARG A 236 -19.78 5.38 -0.70
C ARG A 236 -18.72 4.90 0.29
N ALA A 237 -17.63 5.67 0.43
CA ALA A 237 -16.69 5.46 1.52
C ALA A 237 -17.31 5.93 2.86
N VAL A 238 -16.91 5.28 3.97
CA VAL A 238 -17.43 5.63 5.30
C VAL A 238 -17.12 7.07 5.70
N VAL A 239 -15.95 7.57 5.30
CA VAL A 239 -15.53 8.97 5.57
C VAL A 239 -16.41 10.00 4.89
N ASP A 240 -17.11 9.62 3.83
CA ASP A 240 -18.03 10.47 3.07
C ASP A 240 -19.48 10.33 3.56
N ALA A 241 -19.92 9.09 3.81
CA ALA A 241 -21.29 8.82 4.21
C ALA A 241 -21.54 9.09 5.68
N PHE A 242 -20.56 8.79 6.54
CA PHE A 242 -20.69 8.88 8.00
C PHE A 242 -19.41 9.47 8.63
N PRO A 243 -19.15 10.78 8.49
CA PRO A 243 -17.87 11.39 8.88
C PRO A 243 -17.54 11.27 10.37
N LEU A 244 -18.55 11.11 11.23
CA LEU A 244 -18.38 11.02 12.69
C LEU A 244 -18.25 9.57 13.19
N ALA A 245 -18.42 8.56 12.31
CA ALA A 245 -18.26 7.16 12.69
C ALA A 245 -16.84 6.85 13.19
N GLY A 246 -16.71 5.89 14.11
CA GLY A 246 -15.43 5.47 14.67
C GLY A 246 -14.44 5.04 13.60
N ALA A 247 -14.90 4.27 12.62
CA ALA A 247 -14.08 3.87 11.45
C ALA A 247 -13.61 5.10 10.66
N SER A 248 -14.44 6.13 10.48
CA SER A 248 -14.04 7.36 9.77
C SER A 248 -12.92 8.10 10.49
N VAL A 249 -12.97 8.15 11.82
CA VAL A 249 -11.89 8.73 12.65
C VAL A 249 -10.61 7.92 12.46
N ALA A 250 -10.70 6.59 12.49
CA ALA A 250 -9.56 5.71 12.32
C ALA A 250 -8.92 5.87 10.92
N PHE A 251 -9.71 5.91 9.85
CA PHE A 251 -9.19 6.13 8.50
C PHE A 251 -8.53 7.50 8.32
N ARG A 252 -9.05 8.57 8.93
CA ARG A 252 -8.37 9.88 8.91
C ARG A 252 -7.02 9.84 9.65
N ARG A 253 -6.92 9.14 10.77
CA ARG A 253 -5.65 8.94 11.48
C ARG A 253 -4.65 8.15 10.62
N LEU A 254 -5.11 7.09 9.97
CA LEU A 254 -4.28 6.31 9.04
C LEU A 254 -3.82 7.19 7.87
N ALA A 255 -4.70 7.93 7.23
CA ALA A 255 -4.37 8.84 6.14
C ALA A 255 -3.30 9.86 6.57
N GLY A 256 -3.42 10.45 7.75
CA GLY A 256 -2.39 11.35 8.31
C GLY A 256 -1.02 10.68 8.45
N ARG A 257 -0.96 9.43 8.92
CA ARG A 257 0.31 8.68 9.02
C ARG A 257 0.93 8.39 7.65
N PHE A 258 0.10 8.02 6.67
CA PHE A 258 0.60 7.76 5.31
C PHE A 258 1.03 9.05 4.60
N ALA A 259 0.39 10.18 4.84
CA ALA A 259 0.78 11.46 4.26
C ALA A 259 2.10 12.01 4.85
N LEU A 260 2.30 11.90 6.17
CA LEU A 260 3.47 12.45 6.86
C LEU A 260 4.77 11.68 6.59
N SER A 261 4.72 10.39 6.34
CA SER A 261 5.92 9.58 6.10
C SER A 261 6.59 9.84 4.73
N GLY A 262 5.95 10.62 3.86
CA GLY A 262 6.50 11.06 2.57
C GLY A 262 7.37 12.32 2.65
N MET A 263 7.44 13.00 3.80
CA MET A 263 8.37 14.13 3.98
C MET A 263 9.78 13.61 4.27
N PRO A 264 10.81 14.07 3.53
CA PRO A 264 12.19 13.73 3.85
C PRO A 264 12.46 14.20 5.28
N GLN A 265 12.97 13.30 6.14
CA GLN A 265 13.47 13.69 7.46
C GLN A 265 14.62 14.68 7.22
N LEU A 266 14.34 15.97 7.38
CA LEU A 266 15.37 16.98 7.55
C LEU A 266 16.23 16.55 8.73
N GLY A 267 17.46 16.13 8.43
CA GLY A 267 18.41 15.60 9.38
C GLY A 267 18.56 16.53 10.57
N ARG A 268 18.24 16.04 11.76
CA ARG A 268 18.69 16.64 13.01
C ARG A 268 20.20 16.45 13.10
N THR A 269 20.95 17.32 12.42
CA THR A 269 22.36 17.55 12.73
C THR A 269 22.40 18.45 13.97
N GLY A 270 22.27 17.84 15.13
CA GLY A 270 22.61 18.42 16.43
C GLY A 270 23.96 17.89 16.83
N GLY A 271 25.04 18.50 16.35
CA GLY A 271 26.37 18.33 16.90
C GLY A 271 26.49 19.09 18.22
N PRO A 272 27.09 18.53 19.27
CA PRO A 272 27.40 19.29 20.48
C PRO A 272 28.56 20.24 20.20
N THR A 273 28.32 21.53 20.32
CA THR A 273 29.39 22.53 20.43
C THR A 273 30.08 22.37 21.76
N HIS A 274 31.27 21.79 21.77
CA HIS A 274 32.23 21.92 22.86
C HIS A 274 32.78 23.35 22.87
N PHE A 275 32.35 24.13 23.83
CA PHE A 275 33.13 25.28 24.30
C PHE A 275 34.03 24.79 25.41
N GLY A 276 35.32 24.73 25.13
CA GLY A 276 36.39 24.62 26.13
C GLY A 276 37.04 25.97 26.29
N SER A 277 37.07 26.41 27.52
CA SER A 277 37.97 27.47 28.01
C SER A 277 39.29 26.87 28.36
#